data_c621c3138343c22aab4706eaebed87b6
#
_entry.id   c621c3138343c22aab4706eaebed87b6
#
_cell.length_a   1.000
_cell.length_b   1.000
_cell.length_c   1.000
_cell.angle_alpha   90.00
_cell.angle_beta   90.00
_cell.angle_gamma   90.00
#
_symmetry.space_group_name_H-M   'P 1'
#
loop_
_entity.id
_entity.type
_entity.pdbx_description
1 polymer ?
#
loop_
_entity_poly.entity_id
_entity_poly.type
_entity_poly.pdbx_seq_one_letter_code
_entity_poly.pdbx_strand_id
1 'polypeptide(L)'
;GSGTSLSVRDLSNGVVWQDGAWTADSAALSILRKNDAWAMLLDENGNVVWQQDLPEDLPRSYTSADIASFSRWYLDSYPVKIWAREDGSLMVAGLQPRTLVKFYYSLEWPYIEVMAGGIAAVFLCNLFLIIFLILRNTRKVEKAMTPILQGIQDLSRGKPRHLEEQGDLAE
;
A
#
# COMPACT_ATOMS: atom_id res chain seq x y z
N GLY A 1 -17.66 6.71 -0.25
CA GLY A 1 -17.54 7.73 -1.27
C GLY A 1 -16.82 7.16 -2.47
N SER A 2 -17.51 7.08 -3.62
CA SER A 2 -16.96 6.64 -4.89
C SER A 2 -15.78 7.56 -5.27
N GLY A 3 -14.57 7.06 -5.17
CA GLY A 3 -13.41 7.68 -5.78
C GLY A 3 -13.67 7.76 -7.27
N THR A 4 -14.07 8.93 -7.75
CA THR A 4 -14.20 9.19 -9.17
C THR A 4 -12.80 9.15 -9.77
N SER A 5 -12.44 7.99 -10.31
CA SER A 5 -11.23 7.86 -11.10
C SER A 5 -11.28 8.88 -12.25
N LEU A 6 -10.16 9.53 -12.54
CA LEU A 6 -10.03 10.44 -13.67
C LEU A 6 -10.45 9.73 -14.96
N SER A 7 -11.63 10.05 -15.47
CA SER A 7 -12.14 9.53 -16.74
C SER A 7 -11.71 10.45 -17.89
N VAL A 8 -10.70 10.04 -18.62
CA VAL A 8 -10.18 10.80 -19.78
C VAL A 8 -11.20 10.86 -20.91
N ARG A 9 -12.04 9.82 -21.04
CA ARG A 9 -13.13 9.80 -22.02
C ARG A 9 -14.15 10.88 -21.74
N ASP A 10 -14.61 11.01 -20.50
CA ASP A 10 -15.59 12.04 -20.11
C ASP A 10 -15.00 13.43 -20.22
N LEU A 11 -13.73 13.58 -19.84
CA LEU A 11 -12.98 14.81 -20.05
C LEU A 11 -12.90 15.18 -21.55
N SER A 12 -12.57 14.22 -22.41
CA SER A 12 -12.48 14.42 -23.85
C SER A 12 -13.82 14.85 -24.45
N ASN A 13 -14.93 14.27 -24.00
CA ASN A 13 -16.26 14.63 -24.46
C ASN A 13 -16.66 16.09 -24.11
N GLY A 14 -16.09 16.61 -23.03
CA GLY A 14 -16.33 17.99 -22.59
C GLY A 14 -15.46 19.05 -23.27
N VAL A 15 -14.47 18.64 -24.05
CA VAL A 15 -13.60 19.57 -24.82
C VAL A 15 -13.98 19.53 -26.27
N VAL A 16 -14.53 20.66 -26.74
CA VAL A 16 -15.10 20.79 -28.10
C VAL A 16 -14.58 22.02 -28.81
N TRP A 17 -14.53 21.93 -30.13
CA TRP A 17 -14.26 23.09 -30.99
C TRP A 17 -15.54 23.91 -31.15
N GLN A 18 -15.50 25.13 -30.69
CA GLN A 18 -16.64 26.03 -30.72
C GLN A 18 -16.19 27.47 -31.01
N ASP A 19 -16.84 28.14 -31.94
CA ASP A 19 -16.58 29.55 -32.29
C ASP A 19 -15.10 29.84 -32.63
N GLY A 20 -14.44 28.93 -33.32
CA GLY A 20 -13.05 29.09 -33.76
C GLY A 20 -12.01 28.81 -32.68
N ALA A 21 -12.39 28.22 -31.57
CA ALA A 21 -11.49 27.86 -30.49
C ALA A 21 -11.89 26.54 -29.79
N TRP A 22 -10.92 25.89 -29.20
CA TRP A 22 -11.16 24.74 -28.30
C TRP A 22 -11.64 25.25 -26.94
N THR A 23 -12.72 24.69 -26.44
CA THR A 23 -13.32 25.07 -25.16
C THR A 23 -13.64 23.81 -24.35
N ALA A 24 -13.51 23.93 -23.04
CA ALA A 24 -13.91 22.88 -22.08
C ALA A 24 -15.18 23.31 -21.36
N ASP A 25 -16.14 22.39 -21.23
CA ASP A 25 -17.34 22.63 -20.46
C ASP A 25 -17.08 22.57 -18.94
N SER A 26 -18.08 22.95 -18.16
CA SER A 26 -17.98 22.94 -16.69
C SER A 26 -17.75 21.54 -16.12
N ALA A 27 -18.28 20.49 -16.77
CA ALA A 27 -18.10 19.11 -16.36
C ALA A 27 -16.65 18.67 -16.55
N ALA A 28 -16.03 18.97 -17.68
CA ALA A 28 -14.62 18.69 -17.97
C ALA A 28 -13.69 19.40 -16.96
N LEU A 29 -13.93 20.69 -16.72
CA LEU A 29 -13.16 21.47 -15.76
C LEU A 29 -13.34 20.95 -14.32
N SER A 30 -14.52 20.48 -13.97
CA SER A 30 -14.80 19.85 -12.68
C SER A 30 -14.03 18.54 -12.49
N ILE A 31 -13.94 17.71 -13.53
CA ILE A 31 -13.17 16.47 -13.50
C ILE A 31 -11.69 16.78 -13.21
N LEU A 32 -11.11 17.75 -13.91
CA LEU A 32 -9.73 18.15 -13.70
C LEU A 32 -9.49 18.69 -12.29
N ARG A 33 -10.38 19.54 -11.81
CA ARG A 33 -10.27 20.17 -10.49
C ARG A 33 -10.38 19.16 -9.35
N LYS A 34 -11.33 18.22 -9.46
CA LYS A 34 -11.53 17.15 -8.46
C LYS A 34 -10.33 16.20 -8.33
N ASN A 35 -9.62 15.99 -9.45
CA ASN A 35 -8.47 15.08 -9.49
C ASN A 35 -7.13 15.81 -9.36
N ASP A 36 -7.14 17.15 -9.22
CA ASP A 36 -5.93 17.97 -9.24
C ASP A 36 -5.07 17.63 -10.48
N ALA A 37 -5.74 17.53 -11.61
CA ALA A 37 -5.19 17.05 -12.87
C ALA A 37 -5.03 18.19 -13.87
N TRP A 38 -4.05 18.06 -14.73
CA TRP A 38 -3.89 18.88 -15.92
C TRP A 38 -4.32 18.11 -17.17
N ALA A 39 -4.60 18.82 -18.23
CA ALA A 39 -4.94 18.21 -19.51
C ALA A 39 -4.40 19.00 -20.68
N MET A 40 -4.15 18.31 -21.78
CA MET A 40 -3.83 18.91 -23.07
C MET A 40 -4.50 18.14 -24.19
N LEU A 41 -4.79 18.83 -25.27
CA LEU A 41 -5.27 18.24 -26.49
C LEU A 41 -4.19 18.42 -27.57
N LEU A 42 -3.76 17.31 -28.15
CA LEU A 42 -2.79 17.28 -29.23
C LEU A 42 -3.53 17.13 -30.57
N ASP A 43 -3.11 17.89 -31.57
CA ASP A 43 -3.58 17.69 -32.95
C ASP A 43 -2.89 16.50 -33.62
N GLU A 44 -3.20 16.24 -34.86
CA GLU A 44 -2.60 15.16 -35.67
C GLU A 44 -1.09 15.31 -35.84
N ASN A 45 -0.56 16.51 -35.72
CA ASN A 45 0.87 16.81 -35.81
C ASN A 45 1.60 16.75 -34.46
N GLY A 46 0.87 16.45 -33.38
CA GLY A 46 1.43 16.41 -32.02
C GLY A 46 1.59 17.77 -31.35
N ASN A 47 0.96 18.81 -31.87
CA ASN A 47 0.99 20.15 -31.29
C ASN A 47 -0.13 20.33 -30.27
N VAL A 48 0.17 21.00 -29.16
CA VAL A 48 -0.83 21.34 -28.13
C VAL A 48 -1.76 22.44 -28.70
N VAL A 49 -3.01 22.11 -28.92
CA VAL A 49 -4.04 23.03 -29.42
C VAL A 49 -4.99 23.55 -28.33
N TRP A 50 -5.02 22.87 -27.23
CA TRP A 50 -5.72 23.27 -26.01
C TRP A 50 -5.02 22.71 -24.78
N GLN A 51 -5.07 23.44 -23.68
CA GLN A 51 -4.50 22.98 -22.41
C GLN A 51 -5.26 23.56 -21.22
N GLN A 52 -5.23 22.86 -20.12
CA GLN A 52 -5.70 23.32 -18.82
C GLN A 52 -4.70 22.93 -17.75
N ASP A 53 -4.12 23.91 -17.10
CA ASP A 53 -3.12 23.74 -16.01
C ASP A 53 -1.91 22.88 -16.40
N LEU A 54 -1.54 22.92 -17.69
CA LEU A 54 -0.38 22.17 -18.20
C LEU A 54 0.90 22.69 -17.57
N PRO A 55 1.73 21.79 -16.96
CA PRO A 55 3.01 22.19 -16.38
C PRO A 55 3.92 22.91 -17.39
N GLU A 56 4.61 23.94 -16.94
CA GLU A 56 5.46 24.77 -17.79
C GLU A 56 6.69 24.03 -18.32
N ASP A 57 7.14 23.00 -17.59
CA ASP A 57 8.27 22.15 -17.96
C ASP A 57 7.96 21.17 -19.09
N LEU A 58 6.68 20.98 -19.43
CA LEU A 58 6.29 20.09 -20.51
C LEU A 58 6.34 20.77 -21.89
N PRO A 59 6.86 20.07 -22.93
CA PRO A 59 6.85 20.58 -24.29
C PRO A 59 5.45 20.87 -24.82
N ARG A 60 5.37 21.78 -25.76
CA ARG A 60 4.10 22.13 -26.46
C ARG A 60 3.96 21.43 -27.80
N SER A 61 4.94 20.62 -28.19
CA SER A 61 4.94 19.82 -29.41
C SER A 61 5.61 18.49 -29.15
N TYR A 62 5.04 17.43 -29.69
CA TYR A 62 5.47 16.05 -29.49
C TYR A 62 5.57 15.33 -30.83
N THR A 63 6.62 14.54 -31.01
CA THR A 63 6.75 13.64 -32.14
C THR A 63 5.92 12.37 -31.92
N SER A 64 5.70 11.59 -32.98
CA SER A 64 5.04 10.29 -32.86
C SER A 64 5.79 9.34 -31.91
N ALA A 65 7.13 9.45 -31.88
CA ALA A 65 7.95 8.67 -30.97
C ALA A 65 7.74 9.08 -29.49
N ASP A 66 7.64 10.39 -29.24
CA ASP A 66 7.34 10.92 -27.90
C ASP A 66 5.97 10.45 -27.42
N ILE A 67 4.95 10.52 -28.29
CA ILE A 67 3.59 10.06 -27.98
C ILE A 67 3.59 8.55 -27.69
N ALA A 68 4.27 7.75 -28.50
CA ALA A 68 4.40 6.31 -28.26
C ALA A 68 5.12 5.99 -26.94
N SER A 69 6.08 6.83 -26.56
CA SER A 69 6.82 6.67 -25.30
C SER A 69 5.93 6.95 -24.09
N PHE A 70 5.25 8.08 -24.05
CA PHE A 70 4.44 8.42 -22.89
C PHE A 70 3.07 7.71 -22.86
N SER A 71 2.62 7.12 -23.96
CA SER A 71 1.40 6.30 -23.98
C SER A 71 1.46 5.10 -23.02
N ARG A 72 2.65 4.75 -22.58
CA ARG A 72 2.86 3.60 -21.67
C ARG A 72 2.56 3.89 -20.21
N TRP A 73 2.41 5.11 -19.75
CA TRP A 73 2.01 5.46 -18.36
C TRP A 73 2.50 6.82 -17.88
N TYR A 74 3.68 7.30 -18.34
CA TYR A 74 4.32 8.51 -17.83
C TYR A 74 4.81 9.43 -18.95
N LEU A 75 4.49 10.70 -18.84
CA LEU A 75 5.13 11.79 -19.55
C LEU A 75 6.08 12.47 -18.57
N ASP A 76 7.37 12.32 -18.79
CA ASP A 76 8.43 12.70 -17.83
C ASP A 76 8.15 12.06 -16.45
N SER A 77 7.91 12.87 -15.44
CA SER A 77 7.56 12.41 -14.08
C SER A 77 6.04 12.34 -13.81
N TYR A 78 5.22 12.70 -14.81
CA TYR A 78 3.77 12.79 -14.63
C TYR A 78 3.08 11.50 -15.10
N PRO A 79 2.29 10.84 -14.24
CA PRO A 79 1.43 9.76 -14.71
C PRO A 79 0.34 10.34 -15.61
N VAL A 80 0.15 9.75 -16.77
CA VAL A 80 -0.78 10.23 -17.78
C VAL A 80 -1.76 9.16 -18.22
N LYS A 81 -2.95 9.62 -18.62
CA LYS A 81 -3.96 8.83 -19.31
C LYS A 81 -4.26 9.46 -20.65
N ILE A 82 -4.45 8.65 -21.66
CA ILE A 82 -4.62 9.09 -23.04
C ILE A 82 -5.93 8.56 -23.60
N TRP A 83 -6.60 9.39 -24.38
CA TRP A 83 -7.78 9.04 -25.14
C TRP A 83 -7.66 9.51 -26.56
N ALA A 84 -7.71 8.60 -27.54
CA ALA A 84 -7.74 8.93 -28.94
C ALA A 84 -9.16 9.35 -29.34
N ARG A 85 -9.28 10.52 -29.97
CA ARG A 85 -10.55 11.07 -30.45
C ARG A 85 -10.79 10.65 -31.90
N GLU A 86 -12.05 10.66 -32.30
CA GLU A 86 -12.46 10.33 -33.69
C GLU A 86 -11.96 11.32 -34.74
N ASP A 87 -11.69 12.57 -34.34
CA ASP A 87 -11.14 13.62 -35.19
C ASP A 87 -9.62 13.54 -35.41
N GLY A 88 -8.96 12.50 -34.91
CA GLY A 88 -7.51 12.33 -35.00
C GLY A 88 -6.71 13.06 -33.92
N SER A 89 -7.37 13.85 -33.08
CA SER A 89 -6.74 14.50 -31.95
C SER A 89 -6.57 13.53 -30.75
N LEU A 90 -5.68 13.88 -29.84
CA LEU A 90 -5.35 13.06 -28.70
C LEU A 90 -5.56 13.84 -27.40
N MET A 91 -6.46 13.37 -26.54
CA MET A 91 -6.62 13.92 -25.20
C MET A 91 -5.64 13.27 -24.25
N VAL A 92 -4.83 14.07 -23.58
CA VAL A 92 -3.87 13.64 -22.57
C VAL A 92 -4.20 14.33 -21.25
N ALA A 93 -4.41 13.54 -20.22
CA ALA A 93 -4.61 14.06 -18.87
C ALA A 93 -3.57 13.47 -17.94
N GLY A 94 -2.95 14.31 -17.13
CA GLY A 94 -1.93 13.92 -16.18
C GLY A 94 -2.25 14.38 -14.76
N LEU A 95 -1.69 13.69 -13.79
CA LEU A 95 -1.82 14.06 -12.40
C LEU A 95 -0.61 14.89 -11.97
N GLN A 96 -0.82 15.86 -11.09
CA GLN A 96 0.27 16.60 -10.47
C GLN A 96 1.11 15.64 -9.59
N PRO A 97 2.45 15.77 -9.57
CA PRO A 97 3.30 14.89 -8.76
C PRO A 97 2.94 14.90 -7.26
N ARG A 98 2.45 16.05 -6.77
CA ARG A 98 1.95 16.21 -5.40
C ARG A 98 0.70 15.39 -5.11
N THR A 99 -0.08 15.04 -6.14
CA THR A 99 -1.30 14.23 -5.99
C THR A 99 -0.97 12.77 -5.70
N LEU A 100 0.17 12.26 -6.21
CA LEU A 100 0.65 10.94 -5.84
C LEU A 100 1.02 10.87 -4.36
N VAL A 101 1.64 11.92 -3.83
CA VAL A 101 1.94 12.04 -2.39
C VAL A 101 0.63 12.16 -1.59
N LYS A 102 -0.35 12.95 -2.08
CA LYS A 102 -1.69 13.02 -1.47
C LYS A 102 -2.45 11.69 -1.57
N PHE A 103 -2.28 10.91 -2.61
CA PHE A 103 -2.89 9.59 -2.73
C PHE A 103 -2.33 8.61 -1.69
N TYR A 104 -1.05 8.71 -1.37
CA TYR A 104 -0.44 7.99 -0.24
C TYR A 104 -0.91 8.55 1.12
N TYR A 105 -1.19 9.85 1.22
CA TYR A 105 -1.70 10.49 2.44
C TYR A 105 -3.23 10.50 2.55
N SER A 106 -3.97 10.27 1.46
CA SER A 106 -5.42 10.07 1.48
C SER A 106 -5.85 8.61 1.61
N LEU A 107 -4.88 7.72 1.82
CA LEU A 107 -5.17 6.49 2.53
C LEU A 107 -5.74 6.97 3.88
N GLU A 108 -7.05 7.00 3.96
CA GLU A 108 -7.79 7.64 5.05
C GLU A 108 -7.17 7.23 6.37
N TRP A 109 -6.72 8.21 7.13
CA TRP A 109 -6.10 8.02 8.45
C TRP A 109 -6.76 6.91 9.28
N PRO A 110 -8.12 6.75 9.27
CA PRO A 110 -8.77 5.62 9.91
C PRO A 110 -8.36 4.23 9.38
N TYR A 111 -7.98 4.10 8.12
CA TYR A 111 -7.50 2.82 7.57
C TYR A 111 -6.13 2.42 8.13
N ILE A 112 -5.26 3.39 8.33
CA ILE A 112 -3.93 3.17 8.92
C ILE A 112 -4.08 2.77 10.39
N GLU A 113 -4.98 3.42 11.13
CA GLU A 113 -5.26 3.07 12.53
C GLU A 113 -5.85 1.67 12.67
N VAL A 114 -6.82 1.31 11.81
CA VAL A 114 -7.42 -0.04 11.79
C VAL A 114 -6.39 -1.10 11.41
N MET A 115 -5.54 -0.84 10.40
CA MET A 115 -4.47 -1.77 10.03
C MET A 115 -3.41 -1.89 11.12
N ALA A 116 -2.98 -0.78 11.70
CA ALA A 116 -2.02 -0.80 12.80
C ALA A 116 -2.59 -1.52 14.04
N GLY A 117 -3.85 -1.25 14.36
CA GLY A 117 -4.57 -1.95 15.43
C GLY A 117 -4.70 -3.45 15.18
N GLY A 118 -5.02 -3.84 13.94
CA GLY A 118 -5.10 -5.25 13.53
C GLY A 118 -3.76 -5.97 13.65
N ILE A 119 -2.69 -5.37 13.17
CA ILE A 119 -1.33 -5.92 13.28
C ILE A 119 -0.91 -6.03 14.75
N ALA A 120 -1.15 -5.01 15.56
CA ALA A 120 -0.86 -5.02 16.98
C ALA A 120 -1.65 -6.13 17.71
N ALA A 121 -2.93 -6.31 17.38
CA ALA A 121 -3.75 -7.38 17.96
C ALA A 121 -3.22 -8.77 17.62
N VAL A 122 -2.79 -9.00 16.37
CA VAL A 122 -2.18 -10.27 15.94
C VAL A 122 -0.87 -10.51 16.70
N PHE A 123 -0.02 -9.51 16.85
CA PHE A 123 1.22 -9.61 17.62
C PHE A 123 0.95 -9.95 19.09
N LEU A 124 -0.01 -9.28 19.71
CA LEU A 124 -0.39 -9.57 21.11
C LEU A 124 -0.94 -10.98 21.27
N CYS A 125 -1.80 -11.43 20.36
CA CYS A 125 -2.33 -12.80 20.38
C CYS A 125 -1.21 -13.84 20.25
N ASN A 126 -0.23 -13.63 19.36
CA ASN A 126 0.91 -14.51 19.22
C ASN A 126 1.79 -14.50 20.48
N LEU A 127 2.03 -13.34 21.06
CA LEU A 127 2.79 -13.21 22.30
C LEU A 127 2.10 -13.93 23.46
N PHE A 128 0.78 -13.76 23.61
CA PHE A 128 -0.02 -14.47 24.59
C PHE A 128 0.04 -15.99 24.41
N LEU A 129 -0.06 -16.45 23.16
CA LEU A 129 0.02 -17.87 22.84
C LEU A 129 1.39 -18.45 23.20
N ILE A 130 2.46 -17.73 22.88
CA ILE A 130 3.85 -18.15 23.23
C ILE A 130 4.01 -18.21 24.75
N ILE A 131 3.58 -17.18 25.47
CA ILE A 131 3.65 -17.14 26.95
C ILE A 131 2.82 -18.28 27.54
N PHE A 132 1.61 -18.51 27.02
CA PHE A 132 0.75 -19.60 27.48
C PHE A 132 1.40 -20.97 27.27
N LEU A 133 2.01 -21.21 26.10
CA LEU A 133 2.71 -22.45 25.81
C LEU A 133 3.94 -22.65 26.71
N ILE A 134 4.70 -21.58 26.95
CA ILE A 134 5.86 -21.60 27.85
C ILE A 134 5.41 -21.92 29.27
N LEU A 135 4.38 -21.23 29.78
CA LEU A 135 3.86 -21.48 31.12
C LEU A 135 3.31 -22.91 31.26
N ARG A 136 2.61 -23.40 30.25
CA ARG A 136 2.10 -24.78 30.23
C ARG A 136 3.22 -25.79 30.20
N ASN A 137 4.26 -25.60 29.41
CA ASN A 137 5.44 -26.46 29.37
C ASN A 137 6.21 -26.38 30.68
N THR A 138 6.40 -25.20 31.25
CA THR A 138 7.07 -25.02 32.54
C THR A 138 6.29 -25.73 33.65
N ARG A 139 4.97 -25.63 33.68
CA ARG A 139 4.12 -26.36 34.62
C ARG A 139 4.21 -27.89 34.45
N LYS A 140 4.26 -28.38 33.21
CA LYS A 140 4.48 -29.79 32.91
C LYS A 140 5.85 -30.24 33.36
N VAL A 141 6.89 -29.45 33.16
CA VAL A 141 8.25 -29.72 33.59
C VAL A 141 8.34 -29.69 35.12
N GLU A 142 7.74 -28.72 35.80
CA GLU A 142 7.65 -28.64 37.24
C GLU A 142 6.94 -29.86 37.83
N LYS A 143 5.80 -30.26 37.27
CA LYS A 143 5.07 -31.49 37.70
C LYS A 143 5.87 -32.73 37.46
N ALA A 144 6.68 -32.83 36.43
CA ALA A 144 7.56 -33.93 36.14
C ALA A 144 8.82 -33.91 37.02
N MET A 145 9.33 -32.72 37.35
CA MET A 145 10.52 -32.55 38.20
C MET A 145 10.23 -32.66 39.69
N THR A 146 9.04 -32.33 40.17
CA THR A 146 8.67 -32.39 41.58
C THR A 146 8.85 -33.78 42.17
N PRO A 147 8.40 -34.88 41.55
CA PRO A 147 8.69 -36.25 42.06
C PRO A 147 10.17 -36.57 42.05
N ILE A 148 10.93 -36.12 41.04
CA ILE A 148 12.37 -36.36 40.94
C ILE A 148 13.13 -35.62 42.04
N LEU A 149 12.77 -34.35 42.29
CA LEU A 149 13.38 -33.57 43.38
C LEU A 149 13.04 -34.12 44.76
N GLN A 150 11.82 -34.59 44.99
CA GLN A 150 11.45 -35.29 46.23
C GLN A 150 12.21 -36.58 46.37
N GLY A 151 12.38 -37.36 45.31
CA GLY A 151 13.19 -38.57 45.31
C GLY A 151 14.66 -38.30 45.63
N ILE A 152 15.25 -37.24 45.09
CA ILE A 152 16.61 -36.80 45.39
C ILE A 152 16.73 -36.31 46.82
N GLN A 153 15.77 -35.56 47.36
CA GLN A 153 15.76 -35.12 48.75
C GLN A 153 15.63 -36.32 49.73
N ASP A 154 14.76 -37.26 49.40
CA ASP A 154 14.61 -38.50 50.19
C ASP A 154 15.88 -39.35 50.15
N LEU A 155 16.52 -39.46 49.00
CA LEU A 155 17.82 -40.10 48.84
C LEU A 155 18.91 -39.37 49.60
N SER A 156 18.94 -38.05 49.67
CA SER A 156 19.93 -37.30 50.43
C SER A 156 19.74 -37.44 51.94
N ARG A 157 18.49 -37.56 52.38
CA ARG A 157 18.18 -37.84 53.81
C ARG A 157 18.30 -39.30 54.21
N GLY A 158 17.91 -40.20 53.32
CA GLY A 158 17.97 -41.62 53.50
C GLY A 158 19.26 -42.30 53.02
N LYS A 159 20.11 -41.56 52.32
CA LYS A 159 21.33 -42.07 51.68
C LYS A 159 22.32 -42.76 52.62
N PRO A 160 22.57 -42.27 53.85
CA PRO A 160 23.39 -43.00 54.77
C PRO A 160 22.80 -44.35 55.12
N ARG A 161 21.52 -44.47 55.40
CA ARG A 161 20.80 -45.70 55.67
C ARG A 161 20.87 -46.73 54.54
N HIS A 162 20.61 -46.25 53.30
CA HIS A 162 20.67 -47.13 52.14
C HIS A 162 22.07 -47.62 51.81
N LEU A 163 23.08 -46.82 52.00
CA LEU A 163 24.47 -47.20 51.81
C LEU A 163 24.96 -48.13 52.90
N GLU A 164 24.53 -47.92 54.15
CA GLU A 164 24.82 -48.84 55.27
C GLU A 164 24.14 -50.20 55.07
N GLU A 165 22.86 -50.22 54.63
CA GLU A 165 22.18 -51.49 54.32
C GLU A 165 22.83 -52.23 53.15
N GLN A 166 23.27 -51.54 52.11
CA GLN A 166 23.98 -52.13 50.98
C GLN A 166 25.40 -52.59 51.39
N GLY A 167 26.05 -51.86 52.26
CA GLY A 167 27.32 -52.22 52.79
C GLY A 167 27.24 -53.48 53.65
N ASP A 168 26.23 -53.57 54.50
CA ASP A 168 25.97 -54.78 55.34
C ASP A 168 25.59 -55.99 54.49
N LEU A 169 24.94 -55.86 53.40
CA LEU A 169 24.63 -56.94 52.45
C LEU A 169 25.81 -57.39 51.59
N ALA A 170 26.85 -56.57 51.47
CA ALA A 170 28.05 -56.85 50.69
C ALA A 170 29.14 -57.65 51.56
N GLU A 171 29.01 -57.66 52.87
CA GLU A 171 29.81 -58.50 53.78
C GLU A 171 29.12 -59.88 53.96
#